data_c61d0b0afc2453a2d03bf6e61205e1ea
#
_entry.id   c61d0b0afc2453a2d03bf6e61205e1ea
#
_cell.length_a   1.000
_cell.length_b   1.000
_cell.length_c   1.000
_cell.angle_alpha   90.00
_cell.angle_beta   90.00
_cell.angle_gamma   90.00
#
_symmetry.space_group_name_H-M   'P 1'
#
loop_
_entity.id
_entity.type
_entity.pdbx_description
1 polymer ?
#
loop_
_entity_poly.entity_id
_entity_poly.type
_entity_poly.pdbx_seq_one_letter_code
_entity_poly.pdbx_strand_id
1 'polypeptide(L)'
;VDIAYRYKGKTPIRFCGSLAKAILKFDISSARKLTKTLFSNTIDDDFDIFIRHEEIAKRNSVRPIHFILTAPFGKYDRNIDFRSKAFRELIQQLETFSDIGLHPSYHTLEKPALVAKEKARLEEIVGNPITKSRQHFLKLRFPDTFRTLESCGILEDYTLGWPDEVGFRASITTPFPFYDLGQERESKLI
;
A
#
# COMPACT_ATOMS: atom_id res chain seq x y z
N VAL A 1 -2.17 0.09 -1.94
CA VAL A 1 -3.40 0.26 -1.13
C VAL A 1 -3.07 1.16 0.06
N ASP A 2 -3.31 2.45 -0.09
CA ASP A 2 -3.00 3.47 0.92
C ASP A 2 -4.06 3.52 2.02
N ILE A 3 -5.31 3.31 1.62
CA ILE A 3 -6.45 3.25 2.54
C ILE A 3 -7.33 2.08 2.09
N ALA A 4 -7.27 0.98 2.84
CA ALA A 4 -8.03 -0.22 2.52
C ALA A 4 -9.55 -0.01 2.70
N TYR A 5 -9.95 0.60 3.81
CA TYR A 5 -11.35 0.81 4.16
C TYR A 5 -11.58 2.18 4.78
N ARG A 6 -12.74 2.78 4.49
CA ARG A 6 -13.15 4.04 5.10
C ARG A 6 -13.70 3.85 6.52
N TYR A 7 -14.42 2.76 6.75
CA TYR A 7 -15.14 2.51 8.01
C TYR A 7 -14.61 1.31 8.76
N LYS A 8 -14.30 0.19 8.10
CA LYS A 8 -13.82 -1.06 8.69
C LYS A 8 -12.39 -0.95 9.26
N GLY A 9 -12.02 -1.80 10.21
CA GLY A 9 -10.63 -1.99 10.69
C GLY A 9 -10.03 -0.80 11.45
N LYS A 10 -10.83 0.13 11.96
CA LYS A 10 -10.36 1.24 12.78
C LYS A 10 -10.06 0.79 14.20
N THR A 11 -9.00 1.32 14.80
CA THR A 11 -8.78 1.18 16.24
C THR A 11 -9.88 1.89 17.04
N PRO A 12 -10.17 1.51 18.30
CA PRO A 12 -11.21 2.13 19.10
C PRO A 12 -11.12 3.67 19.17
N ILE A 13 -9.90 4.20 19.35
CA ILE A 13 -9.67 5.65 19.40
C ILE A 13 -10.04 6.30 18.05
N ARG A 14 -9.64 5.72 16.93
CA ARG A 14 -9.97 6.22 15.58
C ARG A 14 -11.46 6.08 15.28
N PHE A 15 -12.10 5.03 15.77
CA PHE A 15 -13.54 4.84 15.65
C PHE A 15 -14.29 5.96 16.37
N CYS A 16 -13.98 6.20 17.66
CA CYS A 16 -14.60 7.27 18.45
C CYS A 16 -14.38 8.65 17.82
N GLY A 17 -13.16 8.96 17.39
CA GLY A 17 -12.85 10.22 16.71
C GLY A 17 -13.60 10.39 15.39
N SER A 18 -13.74 9.32 14.60
CA SER A 18 -14.51 9.34 13.35
C SER A 18 -16.00 9.53 13.59
N LEU A 19 -16.54 8.87 14.62
CA LEU A 19 -17.95 8.99 15.01
C LEU A 19 -18.26 10.40 15.52
N ALA A 20 -17.44 10.94 16.41
CA ALA A 20 -17.57 12.32 16.89
C ALA A 20 -17.53 13.33 15.72
N LYS A 21 -16.61 13.16 14.78
CA LYS A 21 -16.53 14.01 13.59
C LYS A 21 -17.77 13.90 12.71
N ALA A 22 -18.34 12.71 12.53
CA ALA A 22 -19.56 12.51 11.75
C ALA A 22 -20.76 13.21 12.43
N ILE A 23 -20.89 13.08 13.75
CA ILE A 23 -21.94 13.75 14.54
C ILE A 23 -21.82 15.26 14.43
N LEU A 24 -20.62 15.83 14.65
CA LEU A 24 -20.37 17.27 14.57
C LEU A 24 -20.65 17.85 13.17
N LYS A 25 -20.53 17.04 12.13
CA LYS A 25 -20.83 17.42 10.74
C LYS A 25 -22.25 17.10 10.30
N PHE A 26 -23.09 16.58 11.19
CA PHE A 26 -24.44 16.08 10.88
C PHE A 26 -24.45 15.02 9.77
N ASP A 27 -23.34 14.28 9.60
CA ASP A 27 -23.21 13.19 8.62
C ASP A 27 -23.78 11.88 9.21
N ILE A 28 -25.11 11.80 9.20
CA ILE A 28 -25.86 10.66 9.73
C ILE A 28 -25.50 9.36 8.98
N SER A 29 -25.23 9.47 7.66
CA SER A 29 -24.86 8.31 6.84
C SER A 29 -23.54 7.67 7.30
N SER A 30 -22.49 8.48 7.44
CA SER A 30 -21.20 8.00 7.96
C SER A 30 -21.29 7.50 9.40
N ALA A 31 -22.06 8.17 10.28
CA ALA A 31 -22.28 7.71 11.65
C ALA A 31 -22.96 6.33 11.68
N ARG A 32 -24.00 6.12 10.86
CA ARG A 32 -24.70 4.83 10.74
C ARG A 32 -23.79 3.73 10.15
N LYS A 33 -23.00 4.04 9.13
CA LYS A 33 -22.04 3.08 8.57
C LYS A 33 -20.98 2.69 9.61
N LEU A 34 -20.41 3.65 10.34
CA LEU A 34 -19.47 3.40 11.43
C LEU A 34 -20.06 2.50 12.53
N THR A 35 -21.24 2.80 13.04
CA THR A 35 -21.87 1.98 14.09
C THR A 35 -22.20 0.58 13.62
N LYS A 36 -22.59 0.40 12.37
CA LYS A 36 -22.78 -0.94 11.79
C LYS A 36 -21.52 -1.79 11.80
N THR A 37 -20.30 -1.19 11.75
CA THR A 37 -19.04 -1.96 11.82
C THR A 37 -18.84 -2.69 13.15
N LEU A 38 -19.57 -2.32 14.20
CA LEU A 38 -19.53 -3.00 15.49
C LEU A 38 -20.30 -4.32 15.50
N PHE A 39 -21.28 -4.46 14.60
CA PHE A 39 -22.24 -5.58 14.61
C PHE A 39 -22.17 -6.44 13.35
N SER A 40 -21.51 -5.98 12.30
CA SER A 40 -21.43 -6.69 11.02
C SER A 40 -20.12 -6.41 10.30
N ASN A 41 -19.52 -7.46 9.72
CA ASN A 41 -18.37 -7.35 8.84
C ASN A 41 -18.77 -7.08 7.38
N THR A 42 -20.04 -7.30 7.03
CA THR A 42 -20.59 -7.08 5.68
C THR A 42 -21.20 -5.67 5.58
N ILE A 43 -20.32 -4.68 5.47
CA ILE A 43 -20.74 -3.28 5.32
C ILE A 43 -20.30 -2.81 3.96
N ASP A 44 -21.20 -2.10 3.28
CA ASP A 44 -20.85 -1.34 2.09
C ASP A 44 -19.90 -0.19 2.49
N ASP A 45 -18.60 -0.44 2.30
CA ASP A 45 -17.53 0.51 2.57
C ASP A 45 -17.14 1.19 1.26
N ASP A 46 -17.20 2.51 1.24
CA ASP A 46 -17.00 3.32 0.02
C ASP A 46 -15.63 3.07 -0.67
N PHE A 47 -14.67 2.50 0.06
CA PHE A 47 -13.33 2.17 -0.47
C PHE A 47 -13.14 0.68 -0.77
N ASP A 48 -14.14 -0.15 -0.47
CA ASP A 48 -14.10 -1.58 -0.74
C ASP A 48 -14.47 -1.88 -2.20
N ILE A 49 -13.52 -1.59 -3.09
CA ILE A 49 -13.67 -1.79 -4.54
C ILE A 49 -12.90 -3.03 -5.03
N PHE A 50 -12.40 -3.86 -4.13
CA PHE A 50 -11.49 -4.95 -4.45
C PHE A 50 -12.14 -6.08 -5.24
N ILE A 51 -13.43 -6.35 -5.02
CA ILE A 51 -14.21 -7.29 -5.84
C ILE A 51 -14.23 -6.82 -7.30
N ARG A 52 -14.40 -5.51 -7.53
CA ARG A 52 -14.37 -4.94 -8.88
C ARG A 52 -12.99 -5.06 -9.52
N HIS A 53 -11.91 -4.92 -8.75
CA HIS A 53 -10.54 -5.15 -9.25
C HIS A 53 -10.38 -6.61 -9.70
N GLU A 54 -10.90 -7.56 -8.92
CA GLU A 54 -10.88 -8.99 -9.28
C GLU A 54 -11.65 -9.26 -10.58
N GLU A 55 -12.86 -8.70 -10.73
CA GLU A 55 -13.67 -8.83 -11.95
C GLU A 55 -12.95 -8.27 -13.17
N ILE A 56 -12.32 -7.08 -13.06
CA ILE A 56 -11.55 -6.47 -14.14
C ILE A 56 -10.33 -7.34 -14.49
N ALA A 57 -9.62 -7.84 -13.51
CA ALA A 57 -8.46 -8.71 -13.70
C ALA A 57 -8.85 -9.98 -14.45
N LYS A 58 -9.91 -10.65 -14.02
CA LYS A 58 -10.44 -11.85 -14.67
C LYS A 58 -10.92 -11.57 -16.10
N ARG A 59 -11.71 -10.51 -16.28
CA ARG A 59 -12.26 -10.14 -17.61
C ARG A 59 -11.18 -9.86 -18.63
N ASN A 60 -10.06 -9.28 -18.24
CA ASN A 60 -8.97 -8.89 -19.13
C ASN A 60 -7.81 -9.89 -19.12
N SER A 61 -7.93 -11.00 -18.37
CA SER A 61 -6.85 -11.99 -18.21
C SER A 61 -5.51 -11.37 -17.81
N VAL A 62 -5.55 -10.39 -16.90
CA VAL A 62 -4.36 -9.71 -16.36
C VAL A 62 -4.20 -10.02 -14.89
N ARG A 63 -2.96 -10.03 -14.41
CA ARG A 63 -2.63 -10.15 -12.99
C ARG A 63 -2.10 -8.79 -12.50
N PRO A 64 -2.93 -7.97 -11.80
CA PRO A 64 -2.51 -6.66 -11.31
C PRO A 64 -1.51 -6.79 -10.17
N ILE A 65 -0.82 -5.71 -9.83
CA ILE A 65 0.02 -5.61 -8.63
C ILE A 65 -0.68 -4.69 -7.64
N HIS A 66 -0.89 -5.16 -6.41
CA HIS A 66 -1.37 -4.33 -5.31
C HIS A 66 -0.22 -3.99 -4.36
N PHE A 67 0.18 -2.73 -4.31
CA PHE A 67 1.17 -2.24 -3.36
C PHE A 67 0.51 -1.91 -2.03
N ILE A 68 0.98 -2.54 -0.94
CA ILE A 68 0.35 -2.53 0.38
C ILE A 68 1.16 -1.68 1.36
N LEU A 69 0.51 -0.70 1.98
CA LEU A 69 1.08 0.13 3.02
C LEU A 69 0.85 -0.51 4.40
N THR A 70 1.94 -0.98 5.03
CA THR A 70 1.90 -1.64 6.35
C THR A 70 2.40 -0.76 7.50
N ALA A 71 2.58 0.54 7.25
CA ALA A 71 2.98 1.50 8.27
C ALA A 71 1.90 1.73 9.33
N PRO A 72 2.27 2.11 10.56
CA PRO A 72 1.33 2.62 11.54
C PRO A 72 0.60 3.86 11.02
N PHE A 73 -0.64 4.05 11.47
CA PHE A 73 -1.42 5.22 11.09
C PHE A 73 -0.72 6.54 11.49
N GLY A 74 -0.61 7.46 10.56
CA GLY A 74 0.06 8.74 10.72
C GLY A 74 -0.56 9.87 9.90
N LYS A 75 0.11 11.01 9.86
CA LYS A 75 -0.33 12.18 9.09
C LYS A 75 -0.42 11.87 7.59
N TYR A 76 0.56 11.17 7.06
CA TYR A 76 0.69 10.82 5.65
C TYR A 76 0.27 9.39 5.37
N ASP A 77 0.51 8.47 6.29
CA ASP A 77 0.24 7.04 6.18
C ASP A 77 -1.10 6.74 6.86
N ARG A 78 -2.19 6.62 6.10
CA ARG A 78 -3.55 6.61 6.66
C ARG A 78 -4.28 5.28 6.58
N ASN A 79 -3.57 4.19 6.38
CA ASN A 79 -4.18 2.87 6.29
C ASN A 79 -4.78 2.40 7.64
N ILE A 80 -5.56 1.33 7.59
CA ILE A 80 -6.02 0.64 8.80
C ILE A 80 -4.85 -0.08 9.47
N ASP A 81 -5.04 -0.52 10.71
CA ASP A 81 -3.96 -1.22 11.43
C ASP A 81 -3.62 -2.54 10.70
N PHE A 82 -2.35 -2.74 10.38
CA PHE A 82 -1.86 -3.94 9.69
C PHE A 82 -2.08 -5.23 10.51
N ARG A 83 -2.32 -5.11 11.83
CA ARG A 83 -2.64 -6.23 12.72
C ARG A 83 -4.13 -6.57 12.71
N SER A 84 -4.99 -5.71 12.14
CA SER A 84 -6.42 -5.98 12.12
C SER A 84 -6.76 -7.18 11.24
N LYS A 85 -7.71 -7.99 11.70
CA LYS A 85 -8.21 -9.13 10.95
C LYS A 85 -8.69 -8.74 9.54
N ALA A 86 -9.43 -7.63 9.44
CA ALA A 86 -9.94 -7.13 8.17
C ALA A 86 -8.82 -6.80 7.15
N PHE A 87 -7.67 -6.31 7.61
CA PHE A 87 -6.54 -6.03 6.73
C PHE A 87 -5.84 -7.31 6.25
N ARG A 88 -5.65 -8.27 7.14
CA ARG A 88 -5.06 -9.57 6.80
C ARG A 88 -5.93 -10.35 5.81
N GLU A 89 -7.23 -10.40 6.06
CA GLU A 89 -8.20 -11.04 5.16
C GLU A 89 -8.23 -10.39 3.76
N LEU A 90 -8.17 -9.05 3.71
CA LEU A 90 -8.08 -8.34 2.44
C LEU A 90 -6.82 -8.73 1.66
N ILE A 91 -5.65 -8.75 2.30
CA ILE A 91 -4.39 -9.11 1.62
C ILE A 91 -4.46 -10.54 1.09
N GLN A 92 -4.96 -11.49 1.89
CA GLN A 92 -5.16 -12.87 1.46
C GLN A 92 -6.12 -12.97 0.26
N GLN A 93 -7.20 -12.19 0.25
CA GLN A 93 -8.10 -12.11 -0.91
C GLN A 93 -7.37 -11.55 -2.13
N LEU A 94 -6.64 -10.45 -2.00
CA LEU A 94 -5.91 -9.83 -3.12
C LEU A 94 -4.89 -10.80 -3.73
N GLU A 95 -4.18 -11.57 -2.91
CA GLU A 95 -3.18 -12.54 -3.35
C GLU A 95 -3.74 -13.61 -4.30
N THR A 96 -5.04 -13.92 -4.20
CA THR A 96 -5.66 -14.93 -5.07
C THR A 96 -5.66 -14.53 -6.56
N PHE A 97 -5.69 -13.24 -6.86
CA PHE A 97 -5.80 -12.75 -8.24
C PHE A 97 -4.77 -11.67 -8.61
N SER A 98 -3.91 -11.26 -7.69
CA SER A 98 -2.91 -10.22 -7.91
C SER A 98 -1.56 -10.58 -7.30
N ASP A 99 -0.50 -9.92 -7.77
CA ASP A 99 0.77 -9.88 -7.08
C ASP A 99 0.69 -8.87 -5.93
N ILE A 100 1.41 -9.17 -4.85
CA ILE A 100 1.50 -8.28 -3.70
C ILE A 100 2.88 -7.61 -3.68
N GLY A 101 2.91 -6.30 -3.60
CA GLY A 101 4.12 -5.50 -3.45
C GLY A 101 4.10 -4.63 -2.19
N LEU A 102 5.26 -4.19 -1.77
CA LEU A 102 5.40 -3.26 -0.66
C LEU A 102 5.13 -1.82 -1.12
N HIS A 103 4.36 -1.06 -0.32
CA HIS A 103 4.23 0.38 -0.45
C HIS A 103 4.96 1.05 0.72
N PRO A 104 6.29 1.29 0.60
CA PRO A 104 7.06 1.87 1.71
C PRO A 104 6.49 3.21 2.14
N SER A 105 6.36 3.43 3.44
CA SER A 105 5.69 4.59 4.02
C SER A 105 6.39 5.92 3.72
N TYR A 106 5.68 7.03 4.00
CA TYR A 106 6.19 8.38 3.75
C TYR A 106 7.55 8.65 4.42
N HIS A 107 7.77 8.08 5.61
CA HIS A 107 8.98 8.34 6.40
C HIS A 107 10.18 7.43 6.07
N THR A 108 10.05 6.49 5.16
CA THR A 108 11.15 5.59 4.78
C THR A 108 12.31 6.32 4.09
N LEU A 109 12.03 7.47 3.46
CA LEU A 109 13.07 8.30 2.86
C LEU A 109 14.05 8.88 3.90
N GLU A 110 13.54 9.28 5.06
CA GLU A 110 14.34 9.82 6.17
C GLU A 110 14.83 8.70 7.12
N LYS A 111 14.13 7.56 7.12
CA LYS A 111 14.40 6.42 8.01
C LYS A 111 14.42 5.11 7.21
N PRO A 112 15.47 4.85 6.42
CA PRO A 112 15.54 3.69 5.51
C PRO A 112 15.31 2.33 6.19
N ALA A 113 15.71 2.18 7.46
CA ALA A 113 15.48 0.95 8.23
C ALA A 113 13.99 0.59 8.42
N LEU A 114 13.07 1.52 8.15
CA LEU A 114 11.63 1.20 8.16
C LEU A 114 11.22 0.30 7.00
N VAL A 115 11.91 0.38 5.85
CA VAL A 115 11.61 -0.47 4.68
C VAL A 115 11.64 -1.95 5.06
N ALA A 116 12.73 -2.39 5.69
CA ALA A 116 12.87 -3.78 6.12
C ALA A 116 11.78 -4.20 7.14
N LYS A 117 11.42 -3.31 8.07
CA LYS A 117 10.36 -3.58 9.05
C LYS A 117 8.98 -3.69 8.42
N GLU A 118 8.67 -2.80 7.48
CA GLU A 118 7.39 -2.79 6.78
C GLU A 118 7.27 -3.99 5.83
N LYS A 119 8.36 -4.34 5.16
CA LYS A 119 8.47 -5.55 4.33
C LYS A 119 8.22 -6.82 5.17
N ALA A 120 8.91 -6.96 6.29
CA ALA A 120 8.76 -8.13 7.17
C ALA A 120 7.30 -8.31 7.67
N ARG A 121 6.60 -7.20 7.99
CA ARG A 121 5.18 -7.24 8.36
C ARG A 121 4.30 -7.76 7.22
N LEU A 122 4.59 -7.34 5.99
CA LEU A 122 3.83 -7.78 4.83
C LEU A 122 4.10 -9.25 4.54
N GLU A 123 5.36 -9.67 4.61
CA GLU A 123 5.76 -11.08 4.44
C GLU A 123 5.15 -12.00 5.50
N GLU A 124 5.02 -11.53 6.75
CA GLU A 124 4.30 -12.29 7.80
C GLU A 124 2.83 -12.55 7.42
N ILE A 125 2.18 -11.63 6.71
CA ILE A 125 0.77 -11.77 6.32
C ILE A 125 0.64 -12.66 5.08
N VAL A 126 1.51 -12.46 4.09
CA VAL A 126 1.49 -13.14 2.78
C VAL A 126 2.09 -14.55 2.87
N GLY A 127 3.07 -14.75 3.76
CA GLY A 127 3.80 -16.03 3.87
C GLY A 127 4.87 -16.26 2.80
N ASN A 128 5.10 -15.29 1.92
CA ASN A 128 6.06 -15.37 0.82
C ASN A 128 6.95 -14.11 0.77
N PRO A 129 8.17 -14.19 0.21
CA PRO A 129 9.04 -13.04 0.03
C PRO A 129 8.38 -11.96 -0.85
N ILE A 130 8.50 -10.71 -0.43
CA ILE A 130 8.05 -9.55 -1.19
C ILE A 130 9.23 -8.96 -1.95
N THR A 131 9.13 -8.95 -3.28
CA THR A 131 10.20 -8.50 -4.18
C THR A 131 9.85 -7.27 -5.01
N LYS A 132 8.61 -6.79 -4.92
CA LYS A 132 8.11 -5.63 -5.67
C LYS A 132 7.85 -4.46 -4.73
N SER A 133 8.15 -3.23 -5.18
CA SER A 133 7.86 -2.01 -4.41
C SER A 133 7.34 -0.86 -5.26
N ARG A 134 6.67 0.09 -4.60
CA ARG A 134 6.31 1.41 -5.12
C ARG A 134 6.24 2.37 -3.94
N GLN A 135 7.08 3.40 -3.94
CA GLN A 135 7.17 4.36 -2.84
C GLN A 135 5.89 5.18 -2.66
N HIS A 136 5.46 5.37 -1.40
CA HIS A 136 4.34 6.25 -1.08
C HIS A 136 4.65 7.69 -1.50
N PHE A 137 3.68 8.37 -2.11
CA PHE A 137 3.86 9.69 -2.76
C PHE A 137 4.91 9.70 -3.88
N LEU A 138 5.33 8.55 -4.39
CA LEU A 138 6.44 8.43 -5.37
C LEU A 138 7.72 9.15 -4.93
N LYS A 139 7.94 9.24 -3.60
CA LYS A 139 9.12 9.88 -3.01
C LYS A 139 10.33 8.99 -3.15
N LEU A 140 11.37 9.53 -3.76
CA LEU A 140 12.65 8.83 -3.86
C LEU A 140 13.81 9.82 -3.82
N ARG A 141 14.98 9.33 -3.43
CA ARG A 141 16.27 10.02 -3.48
C ARG A 141 17.29 9.09 -4.15
N PHE A 142 17.80 9.50 -5.30
CA PHE A 142 18.88 8.78 -5.96
C PHE A 142 20.22 9.03 -5.28
N PRO A 143 21.06 8.01 -5.10
CA PRO A 143 20.82 6.58 -5.32
C PRO A 143 20.25 5.87 -4.09
N ASP A 144 20.11 6.57 -2.94
CA ASP A 144 19.91 6.01 -1.60
C ASP A 144 18.67 5.15 -1.47
N THR A 145 17.54 5.58 -2.10
CA THR A 145 16.30 4.81 -2.05
C THR A 145 16.49 3.45 -2.71
N PHE A 146 17.10 3.41 -3.88
CA PHE A 146 17.28 2.17 -4.62
C PHE A 146 18.31 1.24 -3.98
N ARG A 147 19.39 1.79 -3.41
CA ARG A 147 20.33 1.02 -2.58
C ARG A 147 19.62 0.37 -1.38
N THR A 148 18.72 1.12 -0.73
CA THR A 148 17.94 0.61 0.40
C THR A 148 16.99 -0.51 -0.04
N LEU A 149 16.28 -0.34 -1.14
CA LEU A 149 15.37 -1.36 -1.69
C LEU A 149 16.13 -2.64 -2.06
N GLU A 150 17.24 -2.51 -2.79
CA GLU A 150 18.10 -3.64 -3.15
C GLU A 150 18.61 -4.38 -1.91
N SER A 151 19.09 -3.65 -0.89
CA SER A 151 19.56 -4.24 0.38
C SER A 151 18.46 -4.99 1.15
N CYS A 152 17.20 -4.61 0.95
CA CYS A 152 16.03 -5.29 1.49
C CYS A 152 15.53 -6.46 0.62
N GLY A 153 16.21 -6.77 -0.51
CA GLY A 153 15.82 -7.86 -1.41
C GLY A 153 14.63 -7.52 -2.30
N ILE A 154 14.34 -6.24 -2.54
CA ILE A 154 13.43 -5.80 -3.59
C ILE A 154 14.13 -5.94 -4.93
N LEU A 155 13.43 -6.47 -5.93
CA LEU A 155 13.95 -6.73 -7.28
C LEU A 155 13.29 -5.85 -8.34
N GLU A 156 12.08 -5.37 -8.07
CA GLU A 156 11.32 -4.53 -8.99
C GLU A 156 10.77 -3.31 -8.25
N ASP A 157 11.00 -2.11 -8.81
CA ASP A 157 10.44 -0.86 -8.26
C ASP A 157 9.60 -0.09 -9.29
N TYR A 158 8.40 0.26 -8.89
CA TYR A 158 7.40 0.92 -9.73
C TYR A 158 7.21 2.40 -9.37
N THR A 159 8.21 3.03 -8.76
CA THR A 159 8.12 4.43 -8.29
C THR A 159 8.26 5.45 -9.41
N LEU A 160 8.96 5.12 -10.51
CA LEU A 160 9.24 6.06 -11.60
C LEU A 160 8.02 6.33 -12.49
N GLY A 161 6.96 6.85 -11.85
CA GLY A 161 5.75 7.36 -12.48
C GLY A 161 5.50 8.80 -12.06
N TRP A 162 4.56 9.46 -12.72
CA TRP A 162 4.04 10.77 -12.35
C TRP A 162 2.74 10.61 -11.54
N PRO A 163 2.49 11.41 -10.48
CA PRO A 163 1.24 11.33 -9.73
C PRO A 163 0.06 11.94 -10.50
N ASP A 164 0.29 12.97 -11.29
CA ASP A 164 -0.73 13.85 -11.89
C ASP A 164 -0.69 13.87 -13.43
N GLU A 165 0.29 13.17 -14.03
CA GLU A 165 0.54 13.22 -15.47
C GLU A 165 0.61 11.79 -16.06
N VAL A 166 0.26 11.68 -17.34
CA VAL A 166 0.47 10.45 -18.10
C VAL A 166 1.90 10.42 -18.62
N GLY A 167 2.60 9.30 -18.40
CA GLY A 167 3.95 9.12 -18.92
C GLY A 167 4.89 8.41 -17.93
N PHE A 168 6.15 8.31 -18.37
CA PHE A 168 7.22 7.61 -17.65
C PHE A 168 8.25 8.64 -17.15
N ARG A 169 8.44 8.72 -15.84
CA ARG A 169 9.36 9.69 -15.22
C ARG A 169 10.81 9.46 -15.63
N ALA A 170 11.17 8.23 -15.98
CA ALA A 170 12.48 7.90 -16.52
C ALA A 170 12.60 8.09 -18.05
N SER A 171 11.55 8.61 -18.72
CA SER A 171 11.49 8.76 -20.18
C SER A 171 11.68 7.46 -20.98
N ILE A 172 11.48 6.31 -20.34
CA ILE A 172 11.59 4.97 -20.95
C ILE A 172 10.37 4.12 -20.58
N THR A 173 9.88 3.32 -21.53
CA THR A 173 8.65 2.52 -21.40
C THR A 173 8.91 1.07 -21.05
N THR A 174 10.14 0.61 -21.15
CA THR A 174 10.55 -0.75 -20.84
C THR A 174 11.21 -0.82 -19.47
N PRO A 175 11.09 -1.93 -18.73
CA PRO A 175 11.89 -2.17 -17.53
C PRO A 175 13.38 -2.05 -17.83
N PHE A 176 14.13 -1.50 -16.90
CA PHE A 176 15.58 -1.36 -16.99
C PHE A 176 16.23 -1.51 -15.62
N PRO A 177 17.42 -2.07 -15.52
CA PRO A 177 18.14 -2.16 -14.25
C PRO A 177 18.64 -0.78 -13.82
N PHE A 178 18.56 -0.50 -12.52
CA PHE A 178 19.16 0.70 -11.97
C PHE A 178 20.69 0.60 -12.05
N TYR A 179 21.33 1.61 -12.66
CA TYR A 179 22.79 1.72 -12.65
C TYR A 179 23.25 2.73 -11.58
N ASP A 180 24.05 2.24 -10.63
CA ASP A 180 24.59 3.06 -9.55
C ASP A 180 25.92 3.70 -9.98
N LEU A 181 25.87 4.95 -10.38
CA LEU A 181 27.06 5.71 -10.80
C LEU A 181 28.10 5.86 -9.68
N GLY A 182 27.70 5.90 -8.42
CA GLY A 182 28.63 6.04 -7.31
C GLY A 182 29.37 4.74 -6.95
N GLN A 183 28.82 3.58 -7.36
CA GLN A 183 29.41 2.26 -7.20
C GLN A 183 29.88 1.66 -8.52
N GLU A 184 29.66 2.37 -9.64
CA GLU A 184 29.99 1.95 -11.00
C GLU A 184 29.52 0.51 -11.32
N ARG A 185 28.29 0.20 -10.91
CA ARG A 185 27.70 -1.14 -11.11
C ARG A 185 26.22 -1.09 -11.44
N GLU A 186 25.79 -2.08 -12.17
CA GLU A 186 24.38 -2.41 -12.34
C GLU A 186 23.81 -3.02 -11.06
N SER A 187 22.64 -2.59 -10.66
CA SER A 187 21.88 -3.15 -9.56
C SER A 187 21.05 -4.35 -10.02
N LYS A 188 20.65 -5.20 -9.08
CA LYS A 188 19.64 -6.23 -9.32
C LYS A 188 18.22 -5.67 -9.34
N LEU A 189 18.03 -4.41 -8.98
CA LEU A 189 16.74 -3.72 -8.96
C LEU A 189 16.40 -3.23 -10.37
N ILE A 190 15.22 -3.63 -10.84
CA ILE A 190 14.61 -3.21 -12.11
C ILE A 190 13.52 -2.18 -11.86
#